data_ae49fb371651eacbf7b5e8a70832ac72
#
_entry.id   ae49fb371651eacbf7b5e8a70832ac72
#
_cell.length_a   1.000
_cell.length_b   1.000
_cell.length_c   1.000
_cell.angle_alpha   90.00
_cell.angle_beta   90.00
_cell.angle_gamma   90.00
#
_symmetry.space_group_name_H-M   'P 1'
#
loop_
_entity.id
_entity.type
_entity.pdbx_description
1 polymer ?
#
loop_
_entity_poly.entity_id
_entity_poly.type
_entity_poly.pdbx_seq_one_letter_code
_entity_poly.pdbx_strand_id
1 'polypeptide(L)'
;MKIEYLGHSCFRITDENGVSLLTDPYSGVGYELPPRLCADIVTVSHGHFDHNATHLVKAEKVINAVGMYETNGVKVVGIPSYHDEKYGALRGENVVFKWEMDGLTICHFGDLGEPCNASLVEKIGKTDILLIPVGGRYTIDAKGAKQFVDAIAPNIVIPMHYKPADGTIDITDAEEFLGFFDGVLRVGDAPVHITADEVTKGRKIIFMERKH
;
A
#
# COMPACT_ATOMS: atom_id res chain seq x y z
N MET A 1 -15.35 4.38 3.96
CA MET A 1 -14.71 3.68 2.81
C MET A 1 -14.58 2.20 3.06
N LYS A 2 -14.46 1.40 2.00
CA LYS A 2 -14.19 -0.05 2.04
C LYS A 2 -12.78 -0.31 1.51
N ILE A 3 -11.98 -1.15 2.20
CA ILE A 3 -10.63 -1.57 1.77
C ILE A 3 -10.65 -3.08 1.57
N GLU A 4 -10.20 -3.54 0.40
CA GLU A 4 -10.06 -4.94 0.03
C GLU A 4 -8.59 -5.21 -0.29
N TYR A 5 -7.98 -6.22 0.31
CA TYR A 5 -6.63 -6.65 -0.01
C TYR A 5 -6.67 -7.75 -1.06
N LEU A 6 -6.08 -7.49 -2.21
CA LEU A 6 -6.06 -8.44 -3.34
C LEU A 6 -4.77 -9.26 -3.39
N GLY A 7 -3.81 -8.95 -2.51
CA GLY A 7 -2.52 -9.61 -2.42
C GLY A 7 -1.36 -8.71 -2.82
N HIS A 8 -0.14 -9.11 -2.44
CA HIS A 8 1.12 -8.40 -2.71
C HIS A 8 1.07 -6.95 -2.20
N SER A 9 1.06 -5.97 -3.10
CA SER A 9 0.85 -4.54 -2.78
C SER A 9 -0.46 -4.01 -3.38
N CYS A 10 -1.37 -4.92 -3.78
CA CYS A 10 -2.59 -4.54 -4.46
C CYS A 10 -3.78 -4.46 -3.50
N PHE A 11 -4.34 -3.26 -3.41
CA PHE A 11 -5.56 -2.97 -2.67
C PHE A 11 -6.60 -2.37 -3.60
N ARG A 12 -7.87 -2.63 -3.34
CA ARG A 12 -8.98 -1.86 -3.88
C ARG A 12 -9.64 -1.09 -2.75
N ILE A 13 -9.62 0.24 -2.86
CA ILE A 13 -10.24 1.16 -1.92
C ILE A 13 -11.46 1.78 -2.61
N THR A 14 -12.62 1.70 -1.99
CA THR A 14 -13.86 2.26 -2.53
C THR A 14 -14.47 3.22 -1.52
N ASP A 15 -14.75 4.46 -1.95
CA ASP A 15 -15.39 5.47 -1.13
C ASP A 15 -16.91 5.25 -0.97
N GLU A 16 -17.58 6.10 -0.21
CA GLU A 16 -19.02 6.04 0.02
C GLU A 16 -19.85 6.32 -1.24
N ASN A 17 -19.28 7.02 -2.22
CA ASN A 17 -19.91 7.34 -3.51
C ASN A 17 -19.70 6.25 -4.56
N GLY A 18 -18.90 5.22 -4.25
CA GLY A 18 -18.58 4.12 -5.17
C GLY A 18 -17.35 4.38 -6.05
N VAL A 19 -16.64 5.51 -5.89
CA VAL A 19 -15.37 5.75 -6.58
C VAL A 19 -14.32 4.80 -6.05
N SER A 20 -13.61 4.11 -6.95
CA SER A 20 -12.65 3.07 -6.62
C SER A 20 -11.24 3.42 -7.08
N LEU A 21 -10.27 3.25 -6.16
CA LEU A 21 -8.84 3.32 -6.45
C LEU A 21 -8.20 1.96 -6.20
N LEU A 22 -7.40 1.50 -7.15
CA LEU A 22 -6.67 0.23 -7.08
C LEU A 22 -5.17 0.53 -7.13
N THR A 23 -4.41 -0.07 -6.22
CA THR A 23 -2.96 0.08 -6.15
C THR A 23 -2.26 -1.11 -6.78
N ASP A 24 -1.13 -0.87 -7.46
CA ASP A 24 -0.13 -1.83 -7.89
C ASP A 24 -0.67 -3.20 -8.33
N PRO A 25 -1.44 -3.29 -9.44
CA PRO A 25 -1.89 -4.58 -9.95
C PRO A 25 -0.70 -5.45 -10.37
N TYR A 26 -0.72 -6.72 -10.01
CA TYR A 26 0.42 -7.63 -10.12
C TYR A 26 0.18 -8.79 -11.09
N SER A 27 1.28 -9.43 -11.49
CA SER A 27 1.31 -10.75 -12.15
C SER A 27 2.55 -11.53 -11.69
N GLY A 28 2.53 -12.85 -11.83
CA GLY A 28 3.73 -13.69 -11.63
C GLY A 28 4.22 -13.84 -10.18
N VAL A 29 3.38 -13.58 -9.19
CA VAL A 29 3.72 -13.67 -7.75
C VAL A 29 3.33 -15.01 -7.12
N GLY A 30 2.86 -15.98 -7.91
CA GLY A 30 2.43 -17.31 -7.48
C GLY A 30 0.92 -17.45 -7.37
N TYR A 31 0.19 -16.36 -7.51
CA TYR A 31 -1.27 -16.32 -7.52
C TYR A 31 -1.77 -15.21 -8.45
N GLU A 32 -3.06 -15.22 -8.78
CA GLU A 32 -3.64 -14.34 -9.79
C GLU A 32 -4.55 -13.28 -9.16
N LEU A 33 -4.67 -12.14 -9.87
CA LEU A 33 -5.70 -11.15 -9.56
C LEU A 33 -7.10 -11.70 -9.89
N PRO A 34 -8.15 -11.25 -9.18
CA PRO A 34 -9.52 -11.58 -9.54
C PRO A 34 -9.82 -11.25 -11.01
N PRO A 35 -10.51 -12.13 -11.75
CA PRO A 35 -10.84 -11.87 -13.15
C PRO A 35 -11.81 -10.67 -13.29
N ARG A 36 -11.68 -9.93 -14.40
CA ARG A 36 -12.54 -8.78 -14.73
C ARG A 36 -12.46 -7.65 -13.70
N LEU A 37 -11.30 -7.47 -13.11
CA LEU A 37 -11.07 -6.40 -12.16
C LEU A 37 -11.23 -5.04 -12.86
N CYS A 38 -11.93 -4.11 -12.21
CA CYS A 38 -12.10 -2.76 -12.67
C CYS A 38 -11.89 -1.76 -11.53
N ALA A 39 -11.43 -0.57 -11.87
CA ALA A 39 -11.29 0.56 -10.96
C ALA A 39 -11.39 1.88 -11.75
N ASP A 40 -11.84 2.96 -11.10
CA ASP A 40 -11.84 4.28 -11.71
C ASP A 40 -10.40 4.80 -11.81
N ILE A 41 -9.61 4.58 -10.78
CA ILE A 41 -8.22 5.02 -10.68
C ILE A 41 -7.32 3.82 -10.40
N VAL A 42 -6.20 3.72 -11.11
CA VAL A 42 -5.12 2.76 -10.79
C VAL A 42 -3.84 3.56 -10.53
N THR A 43 -3.18 3.30 -9.39
CA THR A 43 -1.84 3.82 -9.11
C THR A 43 -0.81 2.71 -9.32
N VAL A 44 0.35 3.06 -9.88
CA VAL A 44 1.47 2.15 -10.13
C VAL A 44 2.74 2.77 -9.56
N SER A 45 3.27 2.18 -8.50
CA SER A 45 4.42 2.73 -7.78
C SER A 45 5.72 2.67 -8.59
N HIS A 46 5.87 1.65 -9.44
CA HIS A 46 7.04 1.46 -10.30
C HIS A 46 6.79 0.42 -11.39
N GLY A 47 7.76 0.20 -12.28
CA GLY A 47 7.58 -0.55 -13.51
C GLY A 47 7.76 -2.07 -13.43
N HIS A 48 8.01 -2.69 -12.27
CA HIS A 48 8.19 -4.13 -12.18
C HIS A 48 6.88 -4.89 -12.43
N PHE A 49 6.97 -6.13 -12.93
CA PHE A 49 5.83 -6.95 -13.38
C PHE A 49 4.83 -7.26 -12.26
N ASP A 50 5.29 -7.31 -11.05
CA ASP A 50 4.53 -7.56 -9.83
C ASP A 50 3.85 -6.31 -9.24
N HIS A 51 3.94 -5.15 -9.95
CA HIS A 51 3.27 -3.89 -9.57
C HIS A 51 2.59 -3.17 -10.75
N ASN A 52 2.87 -3.59 -12.01
CA ASN A 52 2.44 -2.86 -13.20
C ASN A 52 1.62 -3.72 -14.19
N ALA A 53 0.86 -4.70 -13.69
CA ALA A 53 -0.01 -5.52 -14.54
C ALA A 53 -1.33 -4.80 -14.88
N THR A 54 -1.26 -3.53 -15.27
CA THR A 54 -2.43 -2.69 -15.60
C THR A 54 -3.29 -3.24 -16.73
N HIS A 55 -2.72 -4.05 -17.61
CA HIS A 55 -3.43 -4.75 -18.70
C HIS A 55 -4.46 -5.78 -18.20
N LEU A 56 -4.39 -6.19 -16.92
CA LEU A 56 -5.36 -7.09 -16.28
C LEU A 56 -6.54 -6.33 -15.64
N VAL A 57 -6.49 -4.99 -15.62
CA VAL A 57 -7.47 -4.14 -14.95
C VAL A 57 -8.13 -3.20 -15.97
N LYS A 58 -9.46 -3.15 -15.98
CA LYS A 58 -10.15 -2.09 -16.71
C LYS A 58 -10.14 -0.82 -15.87
N ALA A 59 -9.28 0.14 -16.23
CA ALA A 59 -9.10 1.40 -15.53
C ALA A 59 -9.58 2.59 -16.40
N GLU A 60 -10.18 3.60 -15.77
CA GLU A 60 -10.45 4.89 -16.44
C GLU A 60 -9.20 5.77 -16.47
N LYS A 61 -8.44 5.77 -15.37
CA LYS A 61 -7.21 6.54 -15.23
C LYS A 61 -6.11 5.69 -14.60
N VAL A 62 -4.92 5.69 -15.21
CA VAL A 62 -3.69 5.14 -14.60
C VAL A 62 -2.76 6.30 -14.22
N ILE A 63 -2.24 6.30 -13.00
CA ILE A 63 -1.29 7.27 -12.45
C ILE A 63 -0.02 6.49 -12.04
N ASN A 64 1.09 6.78 -12.71
CA ASN A 64 2.35 6.05 -12.55
C ASN A 64 3.58 6.96 -12.45
N ALA A 65 3.38 8.21 -12.03
CA ALA A 65 4.47 9.18 -11.93
C ALA A 65 4.31 10.10 -10.71
N VAL A 66 5.41 10.72 -10.34
CA VAL A 66 5.46 11.81 -9.36
C VAL A 66 4.63 12.99 -9.85
N GLY A 67 3.89 13.64 -8.95
CA GLY A 67 3.08 14.82 -9.28
C GLY A 67 1.79 14.89 -8.49
N MET A 68 0.97 15.87 -8.81
CA MET A 68 -0.37 16.05 -8.27
C MET A 68 -1.41 15.82 -9.35
N TYR A 69 -2.39 14.99 -9.05
CA TYR A 69 -3.44 14.58 -9.96
C TYR A 69 -4.80 14.79 -9.31
N GLU A 70 -5.80 15.11 -10.11
CA GLU A 70 -7.19 15.15 -9.66
C GLU A 70 -8.04 14.44 -10.71
N THR A 71 -8.77 13.42 -10.29
CA THR A 71 -9.63 12.61 -11.14
C THR A 71 -10.75 11.99 -10.31
N ASN A 72 -11.98 11.95 -10.85
CA ASN A 72 -13.16 11.40 -10.18
C ASN A 72 -13.39 12.00 -8.77
N GLY A 73 -13.02 13.27 -8.57
CA GLY A 73 -13.11 13.95 -7.26
C GLY A 73 -12.02 13.55 -6.25
N VAL A 74 -11.10 12.65 -6.62
CA VAL A 74 -10.00 12.21 -5.76
C VAL A 74 -8.71 12.96 -6.12
N LYS A 75 -8.06 13.54 -5.11
CA LYS A 75 -6.73 14.15 -5.22
C LYS A 75 -5.68 13.11 -4.87
N VAL A 76 -4.80 12.80 -5.84
CA VAL A 76 -3.70 11.84 -5.69
C VAL A 76 -2.38 12.57 -5.82
N VAL A 77 -1.48 12.33 -4.88
CA VAL A 77 -0.11 12.88 -4.89
C VAL A 77 0.89 11.74 -5.01
N GLY A 78 1.70 11.76 -6.06
CA GLY A 78 2.87 10.89 -6.21
C GLY A 78 4.10 11.55 -5.62
N ILE A 79 4.70 10.94 -4.61
CA ILE A 79 5.89 11.41 -3.88
C ILE A 79 7.10 10.57 -4.33
N PRO A 80 8.20 11.20 -4.78
CA PRO A 80 9.39 10.46 -5.22
C PRO A 80 10.04 9.74 -4.04
N SER A 81 10.42 8.50 -4.26
CA SER A 81 11.15 7.66 -3.33
C SER A 81 11.97 6.61 -4.09
N TYR A 82 12.67 5.73 -3.39
CA TYR A 82 13.55 4.74 -4.02
C TYR A 82 13.23 3.31 -3.59
N HIS A 83 13.41 2.40 -4.54
CA HIS A 83 13.17 0.96 -4.33
C HIS A 83 14.35 0.24 -3.66
N ASP A 84 15.37 0.97 -3.23
CA ASP A 84 16.54 0.43 -2.51
C ASP A 84 17.23 1.49 -1.64
N GLU A 85 18.11 1.01 -0.76
CA GLU A 85 18.89 1.84 0.16
C GLU A 85 20.04 2.60 -0.52
N LYS A 86 20.24 2.42 -1.84
CA LYS A 86 21.25 3.09 -2.66
C LYS A 86 20.65 4.17 -3.56
N TYR A 87 19.53 4.74 -3.15
CA TYR A 87 18.83 5.79 -3.90
C TYR A 87 18.48 5.38 -5.33
N GLY A 88 17.96 4.17 -5.49
CA GLY A 88 17.53 3.63 -6.78
C GLY A 88 18.62 3.02 -7.65
N ALA A 89 19.86 2.96 -7.18
CA ALA A 89 20.97 2.41 -7.96
C ALA A 89 20.87 0.90 -8.21
N LEU A 90 20.13 0.17 -7.41
CA LEU A 90 19.97 -1.28 -7.51
C LEU A 90 18.67 -1.69 -8.20
N ARG A 91 17.54 -1.03 -7.85
CA ARG A 91 16.17 -1.43 -8.26
C ARG A 91 15.37 -0.28 -8.87
N GLY A 92 15.93 0.92 -8.92
CA GLY A 92 15.28 2.08 -9.52
C GLY A 92 14.47 2.93 -8.54
N GLU A 93 13.63 3.76 -9.14
CA GLU A 93 12.75 4.68 -8.43
C GLU A 93 11.47 3.96 -7.99
N ASN A 94 10.86 4.49 -6.95
CA ASN A 94 9.54 4.13 -6.45
C ASN A 94 8.72 5.41 -6.24
N VAL A 95 7.43 5.33 -6.40
CA VAL A 95 6.50 6.42 -6.10
C VAL A 95 5.64 6.02 -4.91
N VAL A 96 5.76 6.76 -3.82
CA VAL A 96 4.80 6.68 -2.72
C VAL A 96 3.56 7.46 -3.11
N PHE A 97 2.39 6.82 -3.13
CA PHE A 97 1.14 7.48 -3.44
C PHE A 97 0.36 7.85 -2.20
N LYS A 98 -0.19 9.06 -2.20
CA LYS A 98 -1.04 9.58 -1.14
C LYS A 98 -2.30 10.17 -1.74
N TRP A 99 -3.46 9.89 -1.14
CA TRP A 99 -4.74 10.44 -1.57
C TRP A 99 -5.70 10.61 -0.40
N GLU A 100 -6.79 11.32 -0.65
CA GLU A 100 -7.86 11.53 0.31
C GLU A 100 -9.16 10.93 -0.22
N MET A 101 -9.84 10.12 0.61
CA MET A 101 -11.16 9.55 0.38
C MET A 101 -11.97 9.55 1.68
N ASP A 102 -13.25 9.94 1.62
CA ASP A 102 -14.16 10.01 2.77
C ASP A 102 -13.58 10.81 3.95
N GLY A 103 -12.80 11.87 3.67
CA GLY A 103 -12.14 12.70 4.66
C GLY A 103 -10.96 12.05 5.38
N LEU A 104 -10.49 10.89 4.91
CA LEU A 104 -9.32 10.18 5.44
C LEU A 104 -8.18 10.21 4.44
N THR A 105 -6.97 10.43 4.95
CA THR A 105 -5.74 10.41 4.15
C THR A 105 -5.12 9.02 4.15
N ILE A 106 -4.97 8.43 2.96
CA ILE A 106 -4.36 7.12 2.75
C ILE A 106 -2.99 7.31 2.10
N CYS A 107 -2.00 6.56 2.54
CA CYS A 107 -0.67 6.53 1.94
C CYS A 107 -0.25 5.10 1.63
N HIS A 108 0.14 4.85 0.38
CA HIS A 108 0.63 3.58 -0.13
C HIS A 108 2.11 3.71 -0.47
N PHE A 109 2.93 2.89 0.14
CA PHE A 109 4.40 2.99 0.03
C PHE A 109 4.98 2.35 -1.23
N GLY A 110 4.20 1.58 -1.99
CA GLY A 110 4.75 0.77 -3.08
C GLY A 110 5.85 -0.14 -2.57
N ASP A 111 6.91 -0.27 -3.34
CA ASP A 111 8.09 -1.04 -2.96
C ASP A 111 9.20 -0.16 -2.38
N LEU A 112 8.82 0.67 -1.41
CA LEU A 112 9.80 1.50 -0.72
C LEU A 112 10.95 0.66 -0.15
N GLY A 113 12.19 0.96 -0.56
CA GLY A 113 13.41 0.30 -0.10
C GLY A 113 14.39 1.24 0.57
N GLU A 114 14.19 2.57 0.49
CA GLU A 114 15.05 3.52 1.18
C GLU A 114 14.79 3.54 2.69
N PRO A 115 15.84 3.76 3.52
CA PRO A 115 15.69 3.87 4.96
C PRO A 115 14.80 5.04 5.37
N CYS A 116 14.15 4.90 6.54
CA CYS A 116 13.36 5.98 7.12
C CYS A 116 14.22 7.23 7.33
N ASN A 117 13.79 8.33 6.75
CA ASN A 117 14.47 9.62 6.83
C ASN A 117 13.48 10.78 6.97
N ALA A 118 13.93 11.84 7.62
CA ALA A 118 13.10 13.00 7.95
C ALA A 118 12.50 13.69 6.71
N SER A 119 13.25 13.75 5.60
CA SER A 119 12.79 14.42 4.37
C SER A 119 11.59 13.68 3.74
N LEU A 120 11.64 12.35 3.66
CA LEU A 120 10.53 11.57 3.12
C LEU A 120 9.32 11.62 4.07
N VAL A 121 9.55 11.49 5.38
CA VAL A 121 8.48 11.60 6.40
C VAL A 121 7.78 12.96 6.33
N GLU A 122 8.52 14.06 6.16
CA GLU A 122 7.97 15.40 6.00
C GLU A 122 7.13 15.53 4.72
N LYS A 123 7.61 15.00 3.59
CA LYS A 123 6.84 14.99 2.32
C LYS A 123 5.55 14.17 2.41
N ILE A 124 5.58 13.04 3.10
CA ILE A 124 4.40 12.21 3.35
C ILE A 124 3.42 12.97 4.25
N GLY A 125 3.91 13.56 5.35
CA GLY A 125 3.11 14.32 6.30
C GLY A 125 2.00 13.50 6.96
N LYS A 126 0.94 14.18 7.42
CA LYS A 126 -0.18 13.52 8.12
C LYS A 126 -0.78 12.41 7.27
N THR A 127 -0.94 11.24 7.87
CA THR A 127 -1.50 10.03 7.25
C THR A 127 -2.42 9.34 8.25
N ASP A 128 -3.66 9.06 7.85
CA ASP A 128 -4.61 8.34 8.70
C ASP A 128 -4.45 6.83 8.51
N ILE A 129 -4.29 6.38 7.27
CA ILE A 129 -4.14 4.97 6.90
C ILE A 129 -2.84 4.78 6.12
N LEU A 130 -1.97 3.91 6.61
CA LEU A 130 -0.69 3.59 5.98
C LEU A 130 -0.69 2.15 5.48
N LEU A 131 -0.47 1.97 4.17
CA LEU A 131 -0.26 0.69 3.50
C LEU A 131 1.26 0.54 3.29
N ILE A 132 1.91 -0.40 4.00
CA ILE A 132 3.37 -0.43 4.13
C ILE A 132 3.96 -1.81 3.85
N PRO A 133 5.01 -1.93 3.00
CA PRO A 133 5.68 -3.20 2.76
C PRO A 133 6.47 -3.64 4.00
N VAL A 134 6.47 -4.95 4.27
CA VAL A 134 7.14 -5.53 5.45
C VAL A 134 7.98 -6.77 5.14
N GLY A 135 7.93 -7.27 3.89
CA GLY A 135 8.55 -8.54 3.49
C GLY A 135 10.08 -8.49 3.34
N GLY A 136 10.69 -7.33 3.40
CA GLY A 136 12.14 -7.17 3.28
C GLY A 136 12.69 -7.61 1.90
N ARG A 137 13.99 -7.90 1.81
CA ARG A 137 14.78 -8.29 0.64
C ARG A 137 14.74 -7.32 -0.53
N TYR A 138 13.56 -6.97 -1.04
CA TYR A 138 13.37 -6.01 -2.13
C TYR A 138 12.89 -4.67 -1.63
N THR A 139 12.25 -4.63 -0.47
CA THR A 139 11.68 -3.45 0.18
C THR A 139 12.29 -3.25 1.57
N ILE A 140 11.83 -2.25 2.30
CA ILE A 140 12.12 -2.18 3.74
C ILE A 140 11.64 -3.45 4.42
N ASP A 141 12.39 -3.87 5.44
CA ASP A 141 12.03 -5.00 6.30
C ASP A 141 11.08 -4.60 7.43
N ALA A 142 10.73 -5.54 8.28
CA ALA A 142 9.85 -5.32 9.43
C ALA A 142 10.33 -4.19 10.35
N LYS A 143 11.64 -4.06 10.57
CA LYS A 143 12.22 -3.00 11.41
C LYS A 143 12.17 -1.64 10.75
N GLY A 144 12.52 -1.57 9.47
CA GLY A 144 12.40 -0.35 8.66
C GLY A 144 10.94 0.13 8.59
N ALA A 145 10.00 -0.78 8.38
CA ALA A 145 8.57 -0.48 8.41
C ALA A 145 8.14 0.07 9.77
N LYS A 146 8.59 -0.53 10.88
CA LYS A 146 8.31 -0.03 12.23
C LYS A 146 8.83 1.39 12.44
N GLN A 147 10.02 1.73 11.93
CA GLN A 147 10.57 3.09 12.02
C GLN A 147 9.67 4.12 11.30
N PHE A 148 9.17 3.79 10.10
CA PHE A 148 8.22 4.67 9.41
C PHE A 148 6.89 4.80 10.16
N VAL A 149 6.35 3.71 10.71
CA VAL A 149 5.13 3.75 11.53
C VAL A 149 5.29 4.65 12.75
N ASP A 150 6.45 4.62 13.39
CA ASP A 150 6.72 5.48 14.55
C ASP A 150 6.90 6.96 14.16
N ALA A 151 7.58 7.21 13.04
CA ALA A 151 7.86 8.56 12.58
C ALA A 151 6.61 9.27 11.99
N ILE A 152 5.78 8.57 11.23
CA ILE A 152 4.56 9.13 10.61
C ILE A 152 3.41 9.14 11.62
N ALA A 153 3.38 8.19 12.55
CA ALA A 153 2.35 8.02 13.56
C ALA A 153 0.92 7.89 12.98
N PRO A 154 0.68 7.02 11.99
CA PRO A 154 -0.65 6.84 11.40
C PRO A 154 -1.62 6.24 12.43
N ASN A 155 -2.92 6.44 12.19
CA ASN A 155 -3.97 5.86 13.02
C ASN A 155 -4.22 4.38 12.70
N ILE A 156 -4.12 4.02 11.42
CA ILE A 156 -4.30 2.64 10.95
C ILE A 156 -3.08 2.25 10.11
N VAL A 157 -2.56 1.05 10.35
CA VAL A 157 -1.47 0.45 9.56
C VAL A 157 -1.93 -0.88 9.01
N ILE A 158 -1.75 -1.07 7.71
CA ILE A 158 -2.03 -2.34 7.03
C ILE A 158 -0.72 -2.79 6.36
N PRO A 159 -0.07 -3.86 6.84
CA PRO A 159 1.11 -4.41 6.21
C PRO A 159 0.77 -5.05 4.86
N MET A 160 1.68 -4.94 3.92
CA MET A 160 1.60 -5.51 2.59
C MET A 160 2.96 -6.05 2.13
N HIS A 161 3.05 -6.57 0.91
CA HIS A 161 4.27 -7.08 0.29
C HIS A 161 5.01 -8.08 1.21
N TYR A 162 4.25 -9.00 1.79
CA TYR A 162 4.74 -10.11 2.59
C TYR A 162 4.41 -11.44 1.89
N LYS A 163 5.13 -12.50 2.23
CA LYS A 163 4.96 -13.82 1.62
C LYS A 163 3.73 -14.53 2.18
N PRO A 164 2.68 -14.75 1.40
CA PRO A 164 1.60 -15.66 1.76
C PRO A 164 2.05 -17.12 1.57
N ALA A 165 1.26 -18.07 2.05
CA ALA A 165 1.60 -19.49 2.01
C ALA A 165 1.85 -20.04 0.59
N ASP A 166 1.17 -19.49 -0.43
CA ASP A 166 1.26 -19.86 -1.83
C ASP A 166 2.08 -18.86 -2.69
N GLY A 167 2.70 -17.86 -2.05
CA GLY A 167 3.56 -16.88 -2.75
C GLY A 167 4.88 -17.48 -3.22
N THR A 168 5.30 -17.11 -4.44
CA THR A 168 6.57 -17.56 -5.04
C THR A 168 7.70 -16.54 -4.89
N ILE A 169 7.38 -15.29 -4.59
CA ILE A 169 8.40 -14.25 -4.35
C ILE A 169 9.18 -14.59 -3.07
N ASP A 170 10.50 -14.48 -3.15
CA ASP A 170 11.40 -14.79 -2.04
C ASP A 170 11.53 -13.60 -1.09
N ILE A 171 10.52 -13.40 -0.25
CA ILE A 171 10.40 -12.38 0.80
C ILE A 171 9.95 -13.05 2.10
N THR A 172 9.98 -12.33 3.22
CA THR A 172 9.52 -12.85 4.51
C THR A 172 8.00 -12.70 4.68
N ASP A 173 7.42 -13.43 5.63
CA ASP A 173 6.06 -13.22 6.08
C ASP A 173 5.92 -11.92 6.91
N ALA A 174 4.72 -11.64 7.41
CA ALA A 174 4.45 -10.43 8.19
C ALA A 174 4.70 -10.60 9.71
N GLU A 175 5.01 -11.79 10.19
CA GLU A 175 4.95 -12.08 11.64
C GLU A 175 5.97 -11.28 12.45
N GLU A 176 7.19 -11.04 11.92
CA GLU A 176 8.16 -10.18 12.60
C GLU A 176 7.62 -8.75 12.78
N PHE A 177 6.99 -8.20 11.75
CA PHE A 177 6.40 -6.86 11.82
C PHE A 177 5.23 -6.80 12.81
N LEU A 178 4.32 -7.78 12.73
CA LEU A 178 3.17 -7.86 13.62
C LEU A 178 3.58 -8.03 15.09
N GLY A 179 4.69 -8.72 15.34
CA GLY A 179 5.26 -8.92 16.68
C GLY A 179 5.74 -7.65 17.38
N PHE A 180 5.90 -6.52 16.66
CA PHE A 180 6.22 -5.22 17.28
C PHE A 180 5.01 -4.52 17.90
N PHE A 181 3.82 -5.06 17.79
CA PHE A 181 2.59 -4.38 18.21
C PHE A 181 1.68 -5.29 19.02
N ASP A 182 1.11 -4.72 20.07
CA ASP A 182 0.03 -5.36 20.81
C ASP A 182 -1.32 -5.15 20.11
N GLY A 183 -2.22 -6.13 20.19
CA GLY A 183 -3.60 -5.98 19.75
C GLY A 183 -3.79 -5.91 18.23
N VAL A 184 -3.02 -6.67 17.46
CA VAL A 184 -3.19 -6.82 16.00
C VAL A 184 -4.56 -7.40 15.68
N LEU A 185 -5.34 -6.70 14.85
CA LEU A 185 -6.61 -7.17 14.33
C LEU A 185 -6.38 -8.01 13.06
N ARG A 186 -6.57 -9.32 13.15
CA ARG A 186 -6.50 -10.24 12.01
C ARG A 186 -7.90 -10.44 11.44
N VAL A 187 -8.12 -10.02 10.19
CA VAL A 187 -9.46 -10.01 9.56
C VAL A 187 -9.62 -11.07 8.46
N GLY A 188 -8.58 -11.88 8.20
CA GLY A 188 -8.59 -12.83 7.09
C GLY A 188 -8.78 -12.11 5.73
N ASP A 189 -9.58 -12.70 4.85
CA ASP A 189 -9.85 -12.19 3.49
C ASP A 189 -11.07 -11.23 3.41
N ALA A 190 -11.65 -10.89 4.54
CA ALA A 190 -12.81 -10.00 4.58
C ALA A 190 -12.41 -8.54 4.30
N PRO A 191 -13.22 -7.79 3.53
CA PRO A 191 -13.05 -6.35 3.41
C PRO A 191 -13.15 -5.65 4.76
N VAL A 192 -12.35 -4.59 4.94
CA VAL A 192 -12.41 -3.73 6.12
C VAL A 192 -13.18 -2.46 5.77
N HIS A 193 -14.13 -2.10 6.62
CA HIS A 193 -14.83 -0.83 6.53
C HIS A 193 -14.24 0.13 7.54
N ILE A 194 -13.72 1.27 7.08
CA ILE A 194 -13.09 2.29 7.91
C ILE A 194 -13.90 3.59 7.80
N THR A 195 -14.24 4.15 8.96
CA THR A 195 -14.90 5.44 9.09
C THR A 195 -14.00 6.46 9.80
N ALA A 196 -14.29 7.74 9.66
CA ALA A 196 -13.56 8.80 10.36
C ALA A 196 -13.55 8.62 11.89
N ASP A 197 -14.61 8.06 12.46
CA ASP A 197 -14.68 7.79 13.90
C ASP A 197 -13.72 6.71 14.37
N GLU A 198 -13.34 5.78 13.50
CA GLU A 198 -12.44 4.69 13.86
C GLU A 198 -10.99 5.14 13.99
N VAL A 199 -10.56 6.15 13.23
CA VAL A 199 -9.22 6.70 13.29
C VAL A 199 -8.96 7.51 14.56
N THR A 200 -9.99 7.89 15.30
CA THR A 200 -9.85 8.62 16.57
C THR A 200 -9.59 7.73 17.79
N LYS A 201 -9.69 6.41 17.65
CA LYS A 201 -9.66 5.44 18.77
C LYS A 201 -8.26 4.91 19.12
N GLY A 202 -7.20 5.56 18.65
CA GLY A 202 -5.81 5.11 18.82
C GLY A 202 -5.33 4.27 17.64
N ARG A 203 -4.01 3.99 17.63
CA ARG A 203 -3.38 3.22 16.54
C ARG A 203 -3.91 1.79 16.48
N LYS A 204 -4.26 1.34 15.29
CA LYS A 204 -4.66 -0.03 15.00
C LYS A 204 -3.74 -0.64 13.94
N ILE A 205 -3.31 -1.86 14.14
CA ILE A 205 -2.65 -2.68 13.12
C ILE A 205 -3.68 -3.68 12.61
N ILE A 206 -3.98 -3.63 11.31
CA ILE A 206 -4.95 -4.51 10.68
C ILE A 206 -4.20 -5.44 9.73
N PHE A 207 -4.16 -6.71 10.05
CA PHE A 207 -3.60 -7.73 9.17
C PHE A 207 -4.70 -8.33 8.31
N MET A 208 -4.53 -8.19 7.00
CA MET A 208 -5.46 -8.69 5.99
C MET A 208 -4.78 -9.81 5.21
N GLU A 209 -5.54 -10.83 4.83
CA GLU A 209 -5.11 -11.87 3.92
C GLU A 209 -5.84 -11.68 2.59
N ARG A 210 -5.22 -12.10 1.48
CA ARG A 210 -5.90 -12.03 0.19
C ARG A 210 -7.00 -13.08 0.11
N LYS A 211 -8.03 -12.80 -0.66
CA LYS A 211 -9.06 -13.77 -0.98
C LYS A 211 -8.49 -14.85 -1.93
N HIS A 212 -8.70 -16.11 -1.57
CA HIS A 212 -8.31 -17.27 -2.38
C HIS A 212 -9.28 -17.54 -3.54
#